data_a55c17bfc6d674b578e0cde89e3c6a02
#
_entry.id   a55c17bfc6d674b578e0cde89e3c6a02
#
_cell.length_a   1.000
_cell.length_b   1.000
_cell.length_c   1.000
_cell.angle_alpha   90.00
_cell.angle_beta   90.00
_cell.angle_gamma   90.00
#
_symmetry.space_group_name_H-M   'P 1'
#
loop_
_entity.id
_entity.type
_entity.pdbx_description
1 polymer ?
#
loop_
_entity_poly.entity_id
_entity_poly.type
_entity_poly.pdbx_seq_one_letter_code
_entity_poly.pdbx_strand_id
1 'polypeptide(L)'
;MNMRPRLKPHAEATRCAISGNKSRLLTILAVLSVLALGGCQNQTATDKSAEKEKAKTEKPASRMPGMMLTKVSVITPSVRTVPITMTAAGTLASPNAVTLTPQVSGTIDAVHVQSGQQVEKGELLFSLDAQPFETALLSARAKLEGDRAQARYAAQQVKQLKPLVEKEYITRQSYDQAVATAMAANALIAQDQAAIQTAQINLAYTKIRAPITGRLGEISLQPGNLVVANNTALSTLVSNRELLVNFSLPQSVLNALSKEWPGLGQTKPGEKSVPPPTVEVLDEHAEHILGKGHLSFIDNSISAGTGTIRLQGLIDNHDGSLWPGQFVTARLTLGQIPNAQVLPAAAVQIGDQGMFVYLYKDGKVEMQTVSPARNTTKESALPAGSLPADAKVIYPLPARIAPGMPVALEKTSNQKGQSSEQLKAESAAHSGSSRNE
;
A
#
# COMPACT_ATOMS: atom_id res chain seq x y z
N MET A 1 -26.11 -58.81 8.91
CA MET A 1 -25.21 -59.46 9.86
C MET A 1 -23.96 -58.59 9.91
N ASN A 2 -24.01 -57.50 10.64
CA ASN A 2 -23.41 -57.11 11.91
C ASN A 2 -21.93 -57.49 12.04
N MET A 3 -21.07 -56.45 12.01
CA MET A 3 -20.15 -56.15 13.10
C MET A 3 -19.31 -54.90 12.78
N ARG A 4 -19.57 -53.80 13.51
CA ARG A 4 -18.67 -52.65 13.68
C ARG A 4 -17.81 -52.92 14.91
N PRO A 5 -16.52 -52.54 14.95
CA PRO A 5 -15.80 -52.33 16.19
C PRO A 5 -15.83 -50.85 16.58
N ARG A 6 -16.24 -50.59 17.80
CA ARG A 6 -16.11 -49.29 18.54
C ARG A 6 -14.65 -49.10 18.94
N LEU A 7 -14.06 -47.92 18.63
CA LEU A 7 -12.83 -47.44 19.26
C LEU A 7 -13.20 -46.41 20.35
N LYS A 8 -12.70 -46.66 21.56
CA LYS A 8 -12.79 -45.83 22.76
C LYS A 8 -11.79 -44.65 22.64
N PRO A 9 -12.09 -43.48 23.25
CA PRO A 9 -11.14 -42.39 23.36
C PRO A 9 -10.23 -42.59 24.60
N HIS A 10 -8.91 -42.54 24.43
CA HIS A 10 -7.95 -42.34 25.50
C HIS A 10 -7.76 -40.84 25.74
N ALA A 11 -8.19 -40.38 26.91
CA ALA A 11 -7.84 -39.11 27.48
C ALA A 11 -6.55 -39.29 28.28
N GLU A 12 -5.44 -38.68 27.88
CA GLU A 12 -4.28 -38.47 28.74
C GLU A 12 -4.11 -36.96 29.00
N ALA A 13 -4.41 -36.63 30.25
CA ALA A 13 -4.20 -35.32 30.83
C ALA A 13 -2.73 -35.16 31.20
N THR A 14 -2.00 -34.31 30.48
CA THR A 14 -0.67 -33.88 30.91
C THR A 14 -0.83 -32.58 31.72
N ARG A 15 -0.81 -32.70 33.05
CA ARG A 15 -0.63 -31.59 33.99
C ARG A 15 0.80 -31.07 33.86
N CYS A 16 0.96 -29.85 33.44
CA CYS A 16 2.22 -29.12 33.60
C CYS A 16 2.07 -28.15 34.76
N ALA A 17 2.90 -28.37 35.77
CA ALA A 17 2.96 -27.64 37.01
C ALA A 17 3.51 -26.22 36.80
N ILE A 18 2.76 -25.21 37.18
CA ILE A 18 3.23 -23.82 37.33
C ILE A 18 3.74 -23.68 38.76
N SER A 19 5.06 -23.75 38.92
CA SER A 19 5.79 -23.41 40.14
C SER A 19 5.94 -21.89 40.25
N GLY A 20 5.61 -21.35 41.41
CA GLY A 20 5.46 -19.96 41.73
C GLY A 20 6.73 -19.14 41.79
N ASN A 21 6.54 -17.87 41.58
CA ASN A 21 7.44 -16.83 42.13
C ASN A 21 6.61 -15.65 42.64
N LYS A 22 6.12 -15.81 43.90
CA LYS A 22 5.45 -14.78 44.70
C LYS A 22 6.45 -14.16 45.71
N SER A 23 7.52 -13.52 45.24
CA SER A 23 8.45 -12.88 46.17
C SER A 23 9.16 -11.62 45.64
N ARG A 24 8.54 -10.85 44.76
CA ARG A 24 9.10 -9.54 44.30
C ARG A 24 8.10 -8.39 44.25
N LEU A 25 6.97 -8.46 44.93
CA LEU A 25 5.98 -7.37 44.97
C LEU A 25 5.77 -6.72 46.32
N LEU A 26 6.70 -6.87 47.28
CA LEU A 26 6.58 -6.36 48.66
C LEU A 26 7.68 -5.40 49.10
N THR A 27 8.46 -4.81 48.20
CA THR A 27 9.57 -3.89 48.54
C THR A 27 9.47 -2.50 47.87
N ILE A 28 8.35 -2.10 47.27
CA ILE A 28 8.18 -0.74 46.70
C ILE A 28 7.16 0.14 47.45
N LEU A 29 6.59 -0.32 48.55
CA LEU A 29 5.60 0.46 49.33
C LEU A 29 6.14 1.00 50.67
N ALA A 30 7.44 1.09 50.90
CA ALA A 30 8.04 1.49 52.20
C ALA A 30 8.97 2.72 52.14
N VAL A 31 8.94 3.56 51.07
CA VAL A 31 9.84 4.74 50.98
C VAL A 31 9.09 6.07 50.75
N LEU A 32 7.77 6.14 50.95
CA LEU A 32 7.03 7.41 50.74
C LEU A 32 6.26 7.87 52.00
N SER A 33 6.81 7.74 53.20
CA SER A 33 6.18 8.22 54.44
C SER A 33 7.15 8.76 55.48
N VAL A 34 8.10 9.61 55.06
CA VAL A 34 8.84 10.49 56.01
C VAL A 34 9.22 11.74 55.27
N LEU A 35 8.41 12.83 55.31
CA LEU A 35 8.80 14.24 55.15
C LEU A 35 7.55 15.11 55.20
N ALA A 36 6.93 15.15 56.36
CA ALA A 36 5.96 16.20 56.72
C ALA A 36 6.02 16.39 58.24
N LEU A 37 6.90 17.27 58.71
CA LEU A 37 6.84 17.90 60.02
C LEU A 37 8.00 18.91 60.19
N GLY A 38 7.66 20.14 60.41
CA GLY A 38 8.58 21.23 60.80
C GLY A 38 8.56 22.39 59.84
N GLY A 39 8.15 23.62 60.15
CA GLY A 39 7.74 24.20 61.41
C GLY A 39 7.28 25.62 61.13
N CYS A 40 6.30 26.04 61.89
CA CYS A 40 5.84 27.43 62.04
C CYS A 40 6.85 28.31 62.77
N GLN A 41 6.76 29.58 62.53
CA GLN A 41 6.98 30.76 63.47
C GLN A 41 7.60 31.92 62.72
N ASN A 42 7.25 33.13 62.87
CA ASN A 42 6.38 33.94 63.72
C ASN A 42 6.80 35.39 63.49
N GLN A 43 5.81 36.28 63.47
CA GLN A 43 5.83 37.63 64.07
C GLN A 43 6.86 38.66 63.53
N THR A 44 6.61 39.93 63.41
CA THR A 44 5.71 40.85 64.12
C THR A 44 5.68 42.18 63.42
N ALA A 45 4.58 42.89 63.63
CA ALA A 45 4.28 44.26 63.30
C ALA A 45 5.23 45.30 63.91
N THR A 46 5.27 46.49 63.34
CA THR A 46 5.17 47.83 63.94
C THR A 46 5.21 48.86 62.82
N ASP A 47 4.17 49.59 62.58
CA ASP A 47 3.56 50.80 63.08
C ASP A 47 4.59 51.98 63.25
N LYS A 48 4.38 53.05 62.51
CA LYS A 48 4.20 54.44 62.86
C LYS A 48 4.43 55.46 61.75
N SER A 49 3.28 56.12 61.46
CA SER A 49 3.02 57.60 61.55
C SER A 49 3.78 58.52 60.59
N ALA A 50 2.97 59.09 59.75
CA ALA A 50 2.66 60.47 59.57
C ALA A 50 3.80 61.48 59.44
N GLU A 51 3.82 62.14 58.27
CA GLU A 51 3.78 63.61 58.30
C GLU A 51 3.40 64.17 56.93
N LYS A 52 2.54 65.17 57.02
CA LYS A 52 2.05 65.99 55.93
C LYS A 52 3.11 66.97 55.48
N GLU A 53 3.28 67.10 54.17
CA GLU A 53 3.67 68.42 53.67
C GLU A 53 2.96 68.68 52.32
N LYS A 54 2.25 69.78 52.30
CA LYS A 54 1.55 70.37 51.16
C LYS A 54 2.55 71.21 50.35
N ALA A 55 2.71 70.94 49.09
CA ALA A 55 3.15 71.94 48.13
C ALA A 55 2.42 71.78 46.79
N LYS A 56 1.68 72.69 46.56
CA LYS A 56 1.10 73.50 45.50
C LYS A 56 1.47 73.13 44.06
N THR A 57 0.46 72.69 43.34
CA THR A 57 0.04 73.11 41.99
C THR A 57 1.07 73.60 41.00
N GLU A 58 1.27 72.78 39.95
CA GLU A 58 1.26 73.29 38.58
C GLU A 58 0.86 72.16 37.64
N LYS A 59 -0.13 72.42 36.78
CA LYS A 59 -0.74 71.54 35.83
C LYS A 59 0.00 71.69 34.52
N PRO A 60 0.77 70.70 34.07
CA PRO A 60 1.16 70.68 32.66
C PRO A 60 0.05 69.95 31.87
N ALA A 61 -0.34 70.55 30.78
CA ALA A 61 -1.27 70.01 29.81
C ALA A 61 -0.89 68.57 29.42
N SER A 62 -1.79 67.63 29.62
CA SER A 62 -1.69 66.26 29.14
C SER A 62 -1.62 66.27 27.61
N ARG A 63 -0.40 66.23 27.07
CA ARG A 63 -0.21 65.69 25.71
C ARG A 63 -0.66 64.23 25.78
N MET A 64 -1.80 63.92 25.17
CA MET A 64 -2.17 62.53 24.82
C MET A 64 -0.96 61.92 24.09
N PRO A 65 -0.45 60.73 24.53
CA PRO A 65 0.53 60.02 23.75
C PRO A 65 -0.15 59.72 22.41
N GLY A 66 0.44 60.19 21.30
CA GLY A 66 -0.07 59.86 19.98
C GLY A 66 -0.21 58.36 19.90
N MET A 67 -1.42 57.84 19.70
CA MET A 67 -1.68 56.46 19.42
C MET A 67 -0.86 56.08 18.22
N MET A 68 0.31 55.42 18.42
CA MET A 68 1.05 54.82 17.34
C MET A 68 0.16 53.70 16.77
N LEU A 69 -0.51 53.99 15.66
CA LEU A 69 -1.29 53.01 14.91
C LEU A 69 -0.32 51.91 14.46
N THR A 70 -0.56 50.70 14.96
CA THR A 70 0.22 49.52 14.54
C THR A 70 0.00 49.31 13.04
N LYS A 71 1.08 49.33 12.25
CA LYS A 71 1.00 49.02 10.83
C LYS A 71 0.80 47.51 10.64
N VAL A 72 -0.17 47.14 9.81
CA VAL A 72 -0.47 45.72 9.48
C VAL A 72 -0.49 45.55 7.98
N SER A 73 0.05 44.42 7.55
CA SER A 73 -0.10 43.94 6.19
C SER A 73 -1.34 43.04 6.11
N VAL A 74 -2.00 43.01 4.97
CA VAL A 74 -3.19 42.20 4.75
C VAL A 74 -3.02 41.36 3.50
N ILE A 75 -3.63 40.17 3.55
CA ILE A 75 -3.72 39.26 2.43
C ILE A 75 -5.21 38.98 2.14
N THR A 76 -5.55 38.73 0.89
CA THR A 76 -6.86 38.22 0.49
C THR A 76 -6.80 36.71 0.37
N PRO A 77 -7.82 35.95 0.86
CA PRO A 77 -7.88 34.51 0.68
C PRO A 77 -7.87 34.13 -0.81
N SER A 78 -7.04 33.17 -1.18
CA SER A 78 -7.05 32.63 -2.54
C SER A 78 -8.18 31.60 -2.66
N VAL A 79 -9.04 31.74 -3.65
CA VAL A 79 -10.14 30.80 -3.90
C VAL A 79 -9.69 29.76 -4.90
N ARG A 80 -9.64 28.48 -4.46
CA ARG A 80 -9.30 27.34 -5.33
C ARG A 80 -9.91 26.04 -4.80
N THR A 81 -10.01 25.04 -5.66
CA THR A 81 -10.39 23.70 -5.24
C THR A 81 -9.21 23.04 -4.51
N VAL A 82 -9.45 22.54 -3.30
CA VAL A 82 -8.42 21.90 -2.47
C VAL A 82 -8.81 20.43 -2.23
N PRO A 83 -7.93 19.46 -2.52
CA PRO A 83 -8.21 18.06 -2.24
C PRO A 83 -8.15 17.79 -0.73
N ILE A 84 -9.07 16.98 -0.24
CA ILE A 84 -9.03 16.40 1.11
C ILE A 84 -8.20 15.14 1.04
N THR A 85 -7.04 15.13 1.67
CA THR A 85 -6.12 13.99 1.62
C THR A 85 -5.83 13.46 3.01
N MET A 86 -5.64 12.14 3.11
CA MET A 86 -5.07 11.50 4.29
C MET A 86 -3.81 10.75 3.92
N THR A 87 -2.84 10.77 4.83
CA THR A 87 -1.56 10.09 4.67
C THR A 87 -1.42 8.98 5.70
N ALA A 88 -0.81 7.88 5.31
CA ALA A 88 -0.44 6.79 6.19
C ALA A 88 0.87 6.15 5.72
N ALA A 89 1.61 5.57 6.66
CA ALA A 89 2.73 4.71 6.31
C ALA A 89 2.20 3.48 5.55
N GLY A 90 2.89 3.09 4.50
CA GLY A 90 2.56 1.98 3.66
C GLY A 90 3.78 1.18 3.23
N THR A 91 3.53 0.01 2.66
CA THR A 91 4.57 -0.85 2.11
C THR A 91 4.18 -1.25 0.70
N LEU A 92 5.12 -1.16 -0.22
CA LEU A 92 4.93 -1.62 -1.59
C LEU A 92 5.03 -3.15 -1.65
N ALA A 93 4.17 -3.77 -2.43
CA ALA A 93 4.19 -5.19 -2.71
C ALA A 93 3.96 -5.44 -4.20
N SER A 94 4.48 -6.54 -4.72
CA SER A 94 4.12 -6.95 -6.07
C SER A 94 2.74 -7.62 -6.07
N PRO A 95 1.87 -7.34 -7.04
CA PRO A 95 0.62 -8.08 -7.20
C PRO A 95 0.84 -9.55 -7.58
N ASN A 96 1.93 -9.84 -8.27
CA ASN A 96 2.25 -11.17 -8.78
C ASN A 96 3.70 -11.53 -8.41
N ALA A 97 3.86 -12.37 -7.41
CA ALA A 97 5.13 -12.99 -7.03
C ALA A 97 4.97 -14.51 -7.13
N VAL A 98 5.81 -15.16 -7.93
CA VAL A 98 5.76 -16.59 -8.17
C VAL A 98 7.10 -17.22 -7.83
N THR A 99 7.10 -18.20 -6.94
CA THR A 99 8.28 -19.05 -6.72
C THR A 99 8.32 -20.11 -7.82
N LEU A 100 9.40 -20.13 -8.57
CA LEU A 100 9.65 -21.11 -9.63
C LEU A 100 10.09 -22.42 -9.01
N THR A 101 9.31 -23.47 -9.20
CA THR A 101 9.64 -24.84 -8.79
C THR A 101 9.52 -25.79 -9.98
N PRO A 102 10.41 -26.81 -10.09
CA PRO A 102 10.31 -27.80 -11.16
C PRO A 102 9.09 -28.71 -10.91
N GLN A 103 8.43 -29.14 -11.97
CA GLN A 103 7.31 -30.09 -11.89
C GLN A 103 7.75 -31.55 -12.01
N VAL A 104 8.97 -31.78 -12.48
CA VAL A 104 9.63 -33.09 -12.54
C VAL A 104 10.99 -33.03 -11.87
N SER A 105 11.42 -34.12 -11.28
CA SER A 105 12.76 -34.23 -10.68
C SER A 105 13.80 -34.55 -11.76
N GLY A 106 14.97 -33.96 -11.67
CA GLY A 106 16.04 -34.16 -12.62
C GLY A 106 17.27 -33.31 -12.31
N THR A 107 18.32 -33.47 -13.07
CA THR A 107 19.54 -32.64 -12.97
C THR A 107 19.38 -31.40 -13.84
N ILE A 108 19.83 -30.26 -13.37
CA ILE A 108 19.90 -29.05 -14.20
C ILE A 108 20.97 -29.22 -15.26
N ASP A 109 20.54 -29.14 -16.52
CA ASP A 109 21.43 -29.19 -17.67
C ASP A 109 22.02 -27.81 -17.97
N ALA A 110 21.15 -26.80 -18.05
CA ALA A 110 21.58 -25.41 -18.28
C ALA A 110 20.68 -24.40 -17.56
N VAL A 111 21.31 -23.27 -17.18
CA VAL A 111 20.64 -22.06 -16.70
C VAL A 111 20.79 -20.99 -17.78
N HIS A 112 19.67 -20.49 -18.32
CA HIS A 112 19.65 -19.59 -19.50
C HIS A 112 19.58 -18.12 -19.12
N VAL A 113 19.44 -17.79 -17.84
CA VAL A 113 19.21 -16.43 -17.33
C VAL A 113 20.12 -16.12 -16.16
N GLN A 114 20.24 -14.84 -15.82
CA GLN A 114 21.04 -14.38 -14.70
C GLN A 114 20.16 -13.88 -13.55
N SER A 115 20.68 -13.93 -12.32
CA SER A 115 20.04 -13.35 -11.14
C SER A 115 19.76 -11.86 -11.38
N GLY A 116 18.54 -11.43 -11.06
CA GLY A 116 18.11 -10.04 -11.26
C GLY A 116 17.72 -9.64 -12.68
N GLN A 117 17.80 -10.56 -13.65
CA GLN A 117 17.42 -10.32 -15.04
C GLN A 117 15.91 -10.10 -15.17
N GLN A 118 15.53 -9.16 -16.06
CA GLN A 118 14.15 -8.98 -16.50
C GLN A 118 13.85 -10.05 -17.56
N VAL A 119 12.74 -10.76 -17.40
CA VAL A 119 12.31 -11.83 -18.31
C VAL A 119 10.86 -11.64 -18.75
N GLU A 120 10.55 -12.15 -19.94
CA GLU A 120 9.20 -12.12 -20.48
C GLU A 120 8.46 -13.44 -20.21
N LYS A 121 7.13 -13.38 -20.17
CA LYS A 121 6.29 -14.57 -20.05
C LYS A 121 6.57 -15.55 -21.20
N GLY A 122 6.88 -16.81 -20.85
CA GLY A 122 7.20 -17.90 -21.79
C GLY A 122 8.69 -18.04 -22.11
N GLU A 123 9.55 -17.11 -21.67
CA GLU A 123 11.00 -17.19 -21.82
C GLU A 123 11.57 -18.42 -21.11
N LEU A 124 12.54 -19.09 -21.71
CA LEU A 124 13.19 -20.28 -21.15
C LEU A 124 14.20 -19.86 -20.08
N LEU A 125 14.00 -20.35 -18.85
CA LEU A 125 14.83 -20.00 -17.70
C LEU A 125 15.82 -21.10 -17.34
N PHE A 126 15.33 -22.33 -17.23
CA PHE A 126 16.12 -23.51 -16.88
C PHE A 126 15.78 -24.65 -17.81
N SER A 127 16.75 -25.49 -18.09
CA SER A 127 16.57 -26.80 -18.70
C SER A 127 17.09 -27.91 -17.79
N LEU A 128 16.30 -28.95 -17.65
CA LEU A 128 16.68 -30.18 -16.98
C LEU A 128 17.14 -31.18 -18.01
N ASP A 129 17.92 -32.17 -17.60
CA ASP A 129 18.33 -33.32 -18.46
C ASP A 129 17.05 -33.98 -19.01
N ALA A 130 16.87 -33.87 -20.31
CA ALA A 130 15.69 -34.39 -21.04
C ALA A 130 15.84 -35.87 -21.42
N GLN A 131 17.05 -36.45 -21.41
CA GLN A 131 17.33 -37.78 -21.94
C GLN A 131 16.48 -38.89 -21.31
N PRO A 132 16.26 -38.95 -19.97
CA PRO A 132 15.37 -39.96 -19.36
C PRO A 132 13.93 -39.84 -19.85
N PHE A 133 13.43 -38.61 -20.02
CA PHE A 133 12.07 -38.32 -20.45
C PHE A 133 11.84 -38.58 -21.94
N GLU A 134 12.85 -38.31 -22.79
CA GLU A 134 12.84 -38.67 -24.21
C GLU A 134 12.79 -40.16 -24.40
N THR A 135 13.59 -40.91 -23.61
CA THR A 135 13.62 -42.39 -23.64
C THR A 135 12.27 -42.95 -23.19
N ALA A 136 11.65 -42.40 -22.15
CA ALA A 136 10.32 -42.79 -21.69
C ALA A 136 9.24 -42.53 -22.77
N LEU A 137 9.29 -41.41 -23.47
CA LEU A 137 8.41 -41.12 -24.58
C LEU A 137 8.59 -42.08 -25.74
N LEU A 138 9.85 -42.40 -26.10
CA LEU A 138 10.14 -43.35 -27.15
C LEU A 138 9.62 -44.75 -26.81
N SER A 139 9.79 -45.20 -25.55
CA SER A 139 9.25 -46.47 -25.06
C SER A 139 7.71 -46.51 -25.13
N ALA A 140 7.04 -45.46 -24.70
CA ALA A 140 5.57 -45.38 -24.80
C ALA A 140 5.06 -45.41 -26.26
N ARG A 141 5.79 -44.77 -27.19
CA ARG A 141 5.48 -44.81 -28.63
C ARG A 141 5.65 -46.22 -29.20
N ALA A 142 6.76 -46.88 -28.83
CA ALA A 142 7.04 -48.28 -29.32
C ALA A 142 5.95 -49.25 -28.83
N LYS A 143 5.51 -49.11 -27.57
CA LYS A 143 4.42 -49.92 -27.01
C LYS A 143 3.14 -49.70 -27.80
N LEU A 144 2.72 -48.46 -28.11
CA LEU A 144 1.55 -48.16 -28.92
C LEU A 144 1.59 -48.87 -30.29
N GLU A 145 2.76 -48.87 -30.94
CA GLU A 145 2.88 -49.54 -32.25
C GLU A 145 2.72 -51.06 -32.14
N GLY A 146 3.23 -51.68 -31.04
CA GLY A 146 2.98 -53.08 -30.74
C GLY A 146 1.51 -53.41 -30.54
N ASP A 147 0.79 -52.60 -29.71
CA ASP A 147 -0.63 -52.82 -29.42
C ASP A 147 -1.52 -52.48 -30.63
N ARG A 148 -1.12 -51.56 -31.48
CA ARG A 148 -1.76 -51.33 -32.80
C ARG A 148 -1.62 -52.52 -33.73
N ALA A 149 -0.49 -53.18 -33.75
CA ALA A 149 -0.34 -54.43 -34.55
C ALA A 149 -1.24 -55.53 -34.04
N GLN A 150 -1.32 -55.71 -32.70
CA GLN A 150 -2.20 -56.66 -32.07
C GLN A 150 -3.68 -56.38 -32.35
N ALA A 151 -4.08 -55.11 -32.26
CA ALA A 151 -5.46 -54.71 -32.56
C ALA A 151 -5.83 -54.95 -34.03
N ARG A 152 -4.91 -54.66 -34.96
CA ARG A 152 -5.10 -55.00 -36.40
C ARG A 152 -5.28 -56.48 -36.61
N TYR A 153 -4.45 -57.32 -35.97
CA TYR A 153 -4.59 -58.79 -36.04
C TYR A 153 -5.97 -59.24 -35.49
N ALA A 154 -6.34 -58.79 -34.31
CA ALA A 154 -7.67 -59.14 -33.72
C ALA A 154 -8.84 -58.69 -34.57
N ALA A 155 -8.80 -57.46 -35.16
CA ALA A 155 -9.82 -56.98 -36.06
C ALA A 155 -9.90 -57.79 -37.36
N GLN A 156 -8.75 -58.26 -37.88
CA GLN A 156 -8.71 -59.14 -39.04
C GLN A 156 -9.36 -60.52 -38.74
N GLN A 157 -9.10 -61.11 -37.55
CA GLN A 157 -9.76 -62.30 -37.09
C GLN A 157 -11.27 -62.15 -37.05
N VAL A 158 -11.78 -61.09 -36.44
CA VAL A 158 -13.23 -60.78 -36.43
C VAL A 158 -13.80 -60.73 -37.86
N LYS A 159 -13.07 -60.04 -38.77
CA LYS A 159 -13.50 -59.95 -40.18
C LYS A 159 -13.53 -61.32 -40.88
N GLN A 160 -12.60 -62.22 -40.60
CA GLN A 160 -12.54 -63.57 -41.15
C GLN A 160 -13.67 -64.47 -40.58
N LEU A 161 -13.94 -64.37 -39.27
CA LEU A 161 -14.95 -65.20 -38.60
C LEU A 161 -16.40 -64.74 -38.90
N LYS A 162 -16.63 -63.48 -39.21
CA LYS A 162 -17.94 -62.92 -39.49
C LYS A 162 -18.71 -63.68 -40.54
N PRO A 163 -18.24 -63.99 -41.79
CA PRO A 163 -18.95 -64.74 -42.79
C PRO A 163 -19.12 -66.22 -42.43
N LEU A 164 -18.28 -66.80 -41.53
CA LEU A 164 -18.33 -68.16 -41.09
C LEU A 164 -19.48 -68.40 -40.06
N VAL A 165 -19.66 -67.39 -39.15
CA VAL A 165 -20.80 -67.44 -38.21
C VAL A 165 -22.14 -67.22 -38.92
N GLU A 166 -22.22 -66.38 -39.95
CA GLU A 166 -23.38 -66.13 -40.78
C GLU A 166 -23.81 -67.37 -41.53
N LYS A 167 -22.86 -68.27 -41.87
CA LYS A 167 -23.06 -69.56 -42.52
C LYS A 167 -23.18 -70.73 -41.54
N GLU A 168 -23.21 -70.52 -40.24
CA GLU A 168 -23.29 -71.49 -39.15
C GLU A 168 -22.07 -72.47 -39.11
N TYR A 169 -20.95 -72.13 -39.75
CA TYR A 169 -19.74 -73.00 -39.74
C TYR A 169 -18.96 -72.93 -38.42
N ILE A 170 -19.21 -71.93 -37.62
CA ILE A 170 -18.64 -71.76 -36.28
C ILE A 170 -19.72 -71.35 -35.27
N THR A 171 -19.43 -71.59 -33.99
CA THR A 171 -20.32 -71.21 -32.89
C THR A 171 -20.35 -69.66 -32.71
N ARG A 172 -21.50 -69.13 -32.33
CA ARG A 172 -21.66 -67.74 -32.03
C ARG A 172 -20.72 -67.26 -30.87
N GLN A 173 -20.53 -68.19 -29.90
CA GLN A 173 -19.59 -67.95 -28.79
C GLN A 173 -18.14 -67.71 -29.28
N SER A 174 -17.67 -68.42 -30.29
CA SER A 174 -16.30 -68.26 -30.86
C SER A 174 -16.17 -66.90 -31.54
N TYR A 175 -17.22 -66.44 -32.27
CA TYR A 175 -17.25 -65.09 -32.86
C TYR A 175 -17.26 -63.99 -31.80
N ASP A 176 -18.15 -64.10 -30.80
CA ASP A 176 -18.28 -63.13 -29.71
C ASP A 176 -16.97 -63.02 -28.92
N GLN A 177 -16.24 -64.10 -28.69
CA GLN A 177 -14.90 -64.12 -28.07
C GLN A 177 -13.88 -63.35 -28.91
N ALA A 178 -13.88 -63.49 -30.23
CA ALA A 178 -12.99 -62.72 -31.09
C ALA A 178 -13.32 -61.25 -31.10
N VAL A 179 -14.62 -60.86 -31.07
CA VAL A 179 -15.09 -59.50 -30.96
C VAL A 179 -14.62 -58.88 -29.62
N ALA A 180 -14.79 -59.60 -28.51
CA ALA A 180 -14.34 -59.13 -27.20
C ALA A 180 -12.83 -58.94 -27.16
N THR A 181 -12.04 -59.82 -27.79
CA THR A 181 -10.58 -59.68 -27.90
C THR A 181 -10.19 -58.45 -28.72
N ALA A 182 -10.89 -58.18 -29.82
CA ALA A 182 -10.64 -57.00 -30.64
C ALA A 182 -11.00 -55.71 -29.90
N MET A 183 -12.09 -55.71 -29.14
CA MET A 183 -12.49 -54.60 -28.29
C MET A 183 -11.43 -54.33 -27.19
N ALA A 184 -10.94 -55.39 -26.55
CA ALA A 184 -9.88 -55.28 -25.54
C ALA A 184 -8.57 -54.70 -26.13
N ALA A 185 -8.16 -55.18 -27.30
CA ALA A 185 -6.97 -54.65 -27.99
C ALA A 185 -7.14 -53.18 -28.38
N ASN A 186 -8.32 -52.74 -28.80
CA ASN A 186 -8.60 -51.34 -29.06
C ASN A 186 -8.58 -50.46 -27.80
N ALA A 187 -9.01 -50.99 -26.66
CA ALA A 187 -8.91 -50.27 -25.37
C ALA A 187 -7.47 -50.03 -24.93
N LEU A 188 -6.52 -50.98 -25.22
CA LEU A 188 -5.09 -50.82 -24.96
C LEU A 188 -4.48 -49.66 -25.77
N ILE A 189 -4.92 -49.47 -27.03
CA ILE A 189 -4.47 -48.33 -27.86
C ILE A 189 -4.83 -46.99 -27.16
N ALA A 190 -6.01 -46.85 -26.62
CA ALA A 190 -6.43 -45.63 -25.93
C ALA A 190 -5.60 -45.41 -24.65
N GLN A 191 -5.29 -46.49 -23.92
CA GLN A 191 -4.42 -46.43 -22.74
C GLN A 191 -3.01 -46.00 -23.12
N ASP A 192 -2.43 -46.54 -24.19
CA ASP A 192 -1.09 -46.18 -24.66
C ASP A 192 -1.00 -44.71 -25.16
N GLN A 193 -2.06 -44.25 -25.82
CA GLN A 193 -2.17 -42.85 -26.21
C GLN A 193 -2.13 -41.92 -25.01
N ALA A 194 -2.82 -42.24 -23.91
CA ALA A 194 -2.75 -41.49 -22.66
C ALA A 194 -1.34 -41.54 -22.02
N ALA A 195 -0.66 -42.71 -22.08
CA ALA A 195 0.71 -42.86 -21.60
C ALA A 195 1.71 -41.98 -22.39
N ILE A 196 1.55 -41.93 -23.72
CA ILE A 196 2.35 -41.02 -24.57
C ILE A 196 2.12 -39.57 -24.20
N GLN A 197 0.87 -39.15 -23.99
CA GLN A 197 0.57 -37.79 -23.59
C GLN A 197 1.21 -37.45 -22.25
N THR A 198 1.17 -38.35 -21.27
CA THR A 198 1.85 -38.19 -19.98
C THR A 198 3.36 -38.02 -20.15
N ALA A 199 4.00 -38.87 -20.97
CA ALA A 199 5.44 -38.77 -21.25
C ALA A 199 5.80 -37.45 -21.96
N GLN A 200 4.95 -36.97 -22.88
CA GLN A 200 5.15 -35.67 -23.56
C GLN A 200 5.04 -34.49 -22.58
N ILE A 201 4.09 -34.51 -21.64
CA ILE A 201 3.94 -33.50 -20.62
C ILE A 201 5.17 -33.48 -19.71
N ASN A 202 5.64 -34.64 -19.25
CA ASN A 202 6.86 -34.73 -18.41
C ASN A 202 8.09 -34.21 -19.15
N LEU A 203 8.21 -34.51 -20.43
CA LEU A 203 9.29 -33.96 -21.27
C LEU A 203 9.16 -32.43 -21.43
N ALA A 204 7.94 -31.89 -21.56
CA ALA A 204 7.74 -30.47 -21.62
C ALA A 204 8.14 -29.78 -20.31
N TYR A 205 7.94 -30.42 -19.16
CA TYR A 205 8.30 -29.91 -17.85
C TYR A 205 9.82 -29.86 -17.60
N THR A 206 10.65 -30.50 -18.43
CA THR A 206 12.11 -30.33 -18.37
C THR A 206 12.53 -28.92 -18.80
N LYS A 207 11.69 -28.21 -19.55
CA LYS A 207 11.93 -26.82 -19.99
C LYS A 207 11.13 -25.86 -19.12
N ILE A 208 11.78 -25.30 -18.11
CA ILE A 208 11.14 -24.40 -17.14
C ILE A 208 11.11 -22.99 -17.72
N ARG A 209 9.89 -22.48 -17.92
CA ARG A 209 9.64 -21.17 -18.53
C ARG A 209 9.01 -20.20 -17.54
N ALA A 210 9.18 -18.88 -17.80
CA ALA A 210 8.58 -17.83 -17.01
C ALA A 210 7.05 -17.85 -17.13
N PRO A 211 6.29 -17.99 -16.02
CA PRO A 211 4.83 -17.95 -16.04
C PRO A 211 4.27 -16.54 -16.21
N ILE A 212 5.02 -15.52 -15.80
CA ILE A 212 4.68 -14.09 -15.88
C ILE A 212 5.89 -13.31 -16.39
N THR A 213 5.65 -12.08 -16.86
CA THR A 213 6.73 -11.11 -17.10
C THR A 213 7.13 -10.47 -15.79
N GLY A 214 8.44 -10.37 -15.51
CA GLY A 214 8.93 -9.80 -14.27
C GLY A 214 10.44 -9.92 -14.11
N ARG A 215 10.92 -9.58 -12.92
CA ARG A 215 12.34 -9.66 -12.56
C ARG A 215 12.60 -10.92 -11.74
N LEU A 216 13.64 -11.66 -12.13
CA LEU A 216 14.12 -12.83 -11.41
C LEU A 216 14.83 -12.40 -10.11
N GLY A 217 14.59 -13.16 -9.06
CA GLY A 217 15.40 -13.12 -7.84
C GLY A 217 16.75 -13.80 -7.99
N GLU A 218 17.34 -14.13 -6.87
CA GLU A 218 18.60 -14.87 -6.82
C GLU A 218 18.42 -16.30 -7.36
N ILE A 219 19.39 -16.76 -8.13
CA ILE A 219 19.53 -18.13 -8.64
C ILE A 219 20.68 -18.76 -7.88
N SER A 220 20.37 -19.64 -6.94
CA SER A 220 21.39 -20.32 -6.12
C SER A 220 21.85 -21.67 -6.72
N LEU A 221 21.21 -22.12 -7.79
CA LEU A 221 21.42 -23.44 -8.40
C LEU A 221 22.30 -23.32 -9.65
N GLN A 222 23.18 -24.31 -9.81
CA GLN A 222 24.12 -24.39 -10.91
C GLN A 222 23.82 -25.61 -11.80
N PRO A 223 24.24 -25.62 -13.08
CA PRO A 223 24.23 -26.81 -13.89
C PRO A 223 24.90 -27.98 -13.15
N GLY A 224 24.30 -29.16 -13.21
CA GLY A 224 24.74 -30.35 -12.47
C GLY A 224 24.02 -30.55 -11.12
N ASN A 225 23.34 -29.57 -10.57
CA ASN A 225 22.56 -29.76 -9.35
C ASN A 225 21.30 -30.60 -9.60
N LEU A 226 21.01 -31.50 -8.67
CA LEU A 226 19.77 -32.29 -8.66
C LEU A 226 18.63 -31.45 -8.06
N VAL A 227 17.47 -31.41 -8.72
CA VAL A 227 16.27 -30.75 -8.25
C VAL A 227 15.13 -31.75 -8.08
N VAL A 228 14.30 -31.51 -7.05
CA VAL A 228 13.17 -32.37 -6.72
C VAL A 228 11.86 -31.64 -7.06
N ALA A 229 10.96 -32.36 -7.74
CA ALA A 229 9.66 -31.84 -8.15
C ALA A 229 8.89 -31.24 -6.97
N ASN A 230 8.31 -30.05 -7.18
CA ASN A 230 7.47 -29.28 -6.24
C ASN A 230 8.13 -28.97 -4.88
N ASN A 231 9.42 -29.24 -4.69
CA ASN A 231 10.10 -29.03 -3.42
C ASN A 231 11.29 -28.06 -3.53
N THR A 232 12.04 -28.09 -4.62
CA THR A 232 13.22 -27.23 -4.80
C THR A 232 12.79 -25.89 -5.39
N ALA A 233 13.02 -24.80 -4.65
CA ALA A 233 12.86 -23.46 -5.20
C ALA A 233 14.06 -23.11 -6.11
N LEU A 234 13.80 -22.79 -7.37
CA LEU A 234 14.84 -22.43 -8.34
C LEU A 234 15.16 -20.92 -8.25
N SER A 235 14.13 -20.10 -8.22
CA SER A 235 14.21 -18.65 -8.07
C SER A 235 12.80 -18.11 -7.76
N THR A 236 12.70 -16.83 -7.46
CA THR A 236 11.42 -16.09 -7.39
C THR A 236 11.30 -15.17 -8.59
N LEU A 237 10.11 -15.07 -9.17
CA LEU A 237 9.81 -14.16 -10.25
C LEU A 237 8.76 -13.16 -9.77
N VAL A 238 9.11 -11.88 -9.81
CA VAL A 238 8.30 -10.79 -9.26
C VAL A 238 7.96 -9.79 -10.37
N SER A 239 6.67 -9.54 -10.58
CA SER A 239 6.24 -8.45 -11.45
C SER A 239 6.51 -7.11 -10.78
N ASN A 240 7.19 -6.20 -11.47
CA ASN A 240 7.54 -4.87 -10.96
C ASN A 240 6.92 -3.72 -11.79
N ARG A 241 6.11 -4.02 -12.81
CA ARG A 241 5.51 -3.02 -13.68
C ARG A 241 4.36 -2.26 -13.00
N GLU A 242 3.62 -2.96 -12.18
CA GLU A 242 2.59 -2.41 -11.32
C GLU A 242 2.85 -2.89 -9.90
N LEU A 243 2.66 -2.02 -8.92
CA LEU A 243 2.86 -2.34 -7.52
C LEU A 243 1.60 -2.04 -6.71
N LEU A 244 1.39 -2.82 -5.67
CA LEU A 244 0.36 -2.55 -4.67
C LEU A 244 0.97 -1.79 -3.51
N VAL A 245 0.40 -0.66 -3.14
CA VAL A 245 0.70 -0.01 -1.86
C VAL A 245 -0.31 -0.48 -0.82
N ASN A 246 0.17 -1.15 0.22
CA ASN A 246 -0.63 -1.58 1.35
C ASN A 246 -0.49 -0.56 2.48
N PHE A 247 -1.58 0.01 2.94
CA PHE A 247 -1.60 1.00 4.02
C PHE A 247 -2.88 0.87 4.84
N SER A 248 -2.87 1.43 6.07
CA SER A 248 -4.04 1.38 6.95
C SER A 248 -4.44 2.77 7.37
N LEU A 249 -5.73 3.06 7.35
CA LEU A 249 -6.31 4.33 7.77
C LEU A 249 -7.37 4.12 8.88
N PRO A 250 -7.63 5.12 9.73
CA PRO A 250 -8.71 5.04 10.73
C PRO A 250 -10.07 4.77 10.07
N GLN A 251 -10.94 4.03 10.76
CA GLN A 251 -12.28 3.68 10.24
C GLN A 251 -13.15 4.89 9.85
N SER A 252 -12.89 6.08 10.42
CA SER A 252 -13.60 7.33 10.08
C SER A 252 -13.51 7.68 8.60
N VAL A 253 -12.50 7.19 7.88
CA VAL A 253 -12.31 7.38 6.44
C VAL A 253 -13.43 6.74 5.62
N LEU A 254 -14.06 5.65 6.11
CA LEU A 254 -15.13 4.96 5.39
C LEU A 254 -16.31 5.85 5.06
N ASN A 255 -16.69 6.77 5.96
CA ASN A 255 -17.78 7.70 5.73
C ASN A 255 -17.47 8.68 4.59
N ALA A 256 -16.23 9.13 4.48
CA ALA A 256 -15.77 9.99 3.39
C ALA A 256 -15.68 9.21 2.07
N LEU A 257 -15.11 8.01 2.10
CA LEU A 257 -15.03 7.12 0.93
C LEU A 257 -16.41 6.76 0.37
N SER A 258 -17.38 6.46 1.25
CA SER A 258 -18.73 6.11 0.82
C SER A 258 -19.47 7.25 0.10
N LYS A 259 -19.12 8.51 0.40
CA LYS A 259 -19.67 9.69 -0.30
C LYS A 259 -19.06 9.90 -1.68
N GLU A 260 -17.72 9.79 -1.75
CA GLU A 260 -16.96 10.06 -2.99
C GLU A 260 -16.97 8.85 -3.94
N TRP A 261 -17.04 7.65 -3.39
CA TRP A 261 -17.06 6.40 -4.13
C TRP A 261 -18.21 5.50 -3.67
N PRO A 262 -19.44 5.80 -4.11
CA PRO A 262 -20.63 5.05 -3.74
C PRO A 262 -20.49 3.56 -4.06
N GLY A 263 -20.93 2.70 -3.14
CA GLY A 263 -20.79 1.25 -3.28
C GLY A 263 -19.40 0.70 -3.07
N LEU A 264 -18.41 1.54 -2.68
CA LEU A 264 -17.02 1.13 -2.41
C LEU A 264 -16.43 0.22 -3.51
N GLY A 265 -16.68 0.61 -4.78
CA GLY A 265 -16.23 -0.15 -5.96
C GLY A 265 -17.16 -1.27 -6.41
N GLN A 266 -18.27 -1.51 -5.73
CA GLN A 266 -19.30 -2.44 -6.19
C GLN A 266 -20.24 -1.74 -7.18
N THR A 267 -19.95 -1.82 -8.48
CA THR A 267 -20.84 -1.31 -9.52
C THR A 267 -21.96 -2.33 -9.79
N LYS A 268 -23.22 -1.91 -9.63
CA LYS A 268 -24.33 -2.72 -10.12
C LYS A 268 -24.38 -2.68 -11.66
N PRO A 269 -24.79 -3.76 -12.32
CA PRO A 269 -24.93 -3.77 -13.77
C PRO A 269 -25.87 -2.63 -14.23
N GLY A 270 -25.33 -1.69 -15.05
CA GLY A 270 -26.08 -0.53 -15.57
C GLY A 270 -25.86 0.80 -14.85
N GLU A 271 -25.10 0.83 -13.76
CA GLU A 271 -24.73 2.09 -13.06
C GLU A 271 -23.42 2.64 -13.60
N LYS A 272 -23.31 3.97 -13.75
CA LYS A 272 -22.07 4.62 -14.19
C LYS A 272 -20.99 4.38 -13.12
N SER A 273 -19.91 3.72 -13.50
CA SER A 273 -18.74 3.53 -12.64
C SER A 273 -18.15 4.89 -12.24
N VAL A 274 -18.13 5.17 -10.95
CA VAL A 274 -17.39 6.32 -10.40
C VAL A 274 -15.91 5.93 -10.36
N PRO A 275 -15.01 6.77 -10.87
CA PRO A 275 -13.58 6.46 -10.85
C PRO A 275 -13.11 6.29 -9.40
N PRO A 276 -12.24 5.28 -9.14
CA PRO A 276 -11.73 5.05 -7.80
C PRO A 276 -10.88 6.24 -7.31
N PRO A 277 -10.84 6.48 -5.99
CA PRO A 277 -10.02 7.53 -5.39
C PRO A 277 -8.54 7.42 -5.77
N THR A 278 -7.90 8.57 -6.02
CA THR A 278 -6.48 8.62 -6.35
C THR A 278 -5.62 8.33 -5.13
N VAL A 279 -4.62 7.48 -5.31
CA VAL A 279 -3.58 7.17 -4.33
C VAL A 279 -2.25 7.66 -4.90
N GLU A 280 -1.53 8.45 -4.13
CA GLU A 280 -0.17 8.89 -4.42
C GLU A 280 0.79 8.23 -3.44
N VAL A 281 1.92 7.79 -3.95
CA VAL A 281 3.02 7.26 -3.13
C VAL A 281 4.10 8.31 -3.06
N LEU A 282 4.50 8.65 -1.85
CA LEU A 282 5.53 9.63 -1.55
C LEU A 282 6.71 8.96 -0.89
N ASP A 283 7.83 9.66 -0.88
CA ASP A 283 9.00 9.28 -0.12
C ASP A 283 8.72 9.23 1.40
N GLU A 284 9.69 8.77 2.17
CA GLU A 284 9.58 8.64 3.63
C GLU A 284 9.26 9.97 4.31
N HIS A 285 9.74 11.09 3.77
CA HIS A 285 9.52 12.44 4.29
C HIS A 285 8.23 13.10 3.77
N ALA A 286 7.48 12.43 2.92
CA ALA A 286 6.27 12.92 2.26
C ALA A 286 6.45 14.20 1.43
N GLU A 287 7.66 14.45 0.93
CA GLU A 287 8.01 15.64 0.16
C GLU A 287 7.88 15.43 -1.35
N HIS A 288 8.32 14.26 -1.87
CA HIS A 288 8.33 13.97 -3.29
C HIS A 288 7.35 12.85 -3.64
N ILE A 289 6.61 13.03 -4.72
CA ILE A 289 5.73 12.01 -5.26
C ILE A 289 6.58 11.05 -6.08
N LEU A 290 6.62 9.78 -5.65
CA LEU A 290 7.34 8.70 -6.30
C LEU A 290 6.48 7.97 -7.34
N GLY A 291 5.16 7.94 -7.14
CA GLY A 291 4.23 7.27 -8.04
C GLY A 291 2.79 7.68 -7.78
N LYS A 292 1.94 7.46 -8.79
CA LYS A 292 0.51 7.73 -8.72
C LYS A 292 -0.26 6.51 -9.19
N GLY A 293 -1.46 6.37 -8.65
CA GLY A 293 -2.35 5.30 -9.03
C GLY A 293 -3.73 5.49 -8.42
N HIS A 294 -4.42 4.41 -8.18
CA HIS A 294 -5.80 4.46 -7.67
C HIS A 294 -6.05 3.38 -6.61
N LEU A 295 -7.05 3.61 -5.79
CA LEU A 295 -7.50 2.64 -4.79
C LEU A 295 -8.08 1.42 -5.51
N SER A 296 -7.54 0.23 -5.24
CA SER A 296 -7.94 -1.03 -5.87
C SER A 296 -8.75 -1.92 -4.94
N PHE A 297 -8.50 -1.83 -3.63
CA PHE A 297 -9.14 -2.72 -2.66
C PHE A 297 -9.31 -2.05 -1.31
N ILE A 298 -10.43 -2.36 -0.66
CA ILE A 298 -10.75 -2.00 0.73
C ILE A 298 -11.06 -3.30 1.46
N ASP A 299 -10.40 -3.54 2.59
CA ASP A 299 -10.65 -4.73 3.40
C ASP A 299 -12.11 -4.74 3.91
N ASN A 300 -12.67 -5.92 4.06
CA ASN A 300 -14.03 -6.12 4.57
C ASN A 300 -14.12 -6.12 6.10
N SER A 301 -12.99 -5.94 6.78
CA SER A 301 -12.89 -5.99 8.24
C SER A 301 -12.06 -4.82 8.79
N ILE A 302 -12.45 -4.35 9.97
CA ILE A 302 -11.74 -3.35 10.74
C ILE A 302 -10.91 -4.07 11.80
N SER A 303 -9.63 -3.74 11.91
CA SER A 303 -8.76 -4.24 12.97
C SER A 303 -9.26 -3.76 14.33
N ALA A 304 -9.75 -4.68 15.17
CA ALA A 304 -10.32 -4.37 16.49
C ALA A 304 -9.30 -3.74 17.46
N GLY A 305 -8.02 -4.08 17.32
CA GLY A 305 -6.95 -3.56 18.18
C GLY A 305 -6.57 -2.11 17.91
N THR A 306 -6.68 -1.66 16.66
CA THR A 306 -6.21 -0.33 16.20
C THR A 306 -7.33 0.56 15.67
N GLY A 307 -8.54 0.04 15.43
CA GLY A 307 -9.65 0.78 14.82
C GLY A 307 -9.33 1.23 13.39
N THR A 308 -8.44 0.52 12.69
CA THR A 308 -8.02 0.86 11.34
C THR A 308 -8.55 -0.14 10.32
N ILE A 309 -8.74 0.33 9.09
CA ILE A 309 -9.07 -0.48 7.92
C ILE A 309 -7.88 -0.53 6.98
N ARG A 310 -7.61 -1.72 6.43
CA ARG A 310 -6.56 -1.92 5.43
C ARG A 310 -7.06 -1.54 4.05
N LEU A 311 -6.22 -0.84 3.32
CA LEU A 311 -6.47 -0.37 1.97
C LEU A 311 -5.32 -0.79 1.06
N GLN A 312 -5.61 -1.02 -0.22
CA GLN A 312 -4.58 -1.27 -1.23
C GLN A 312 -4.81 -0.32 -2.40
N GLY A 313 -3.75 0.34 -2.83
CA GLY A 313 -3.72 1.12 -4.05
C GLY A 313 -2.88 0.43 -5.11
N LEU A 314 -3.30 0.45 -6.36
CA LEU A 314 -2.50 0.01 -7.51
C LEU A 314 -1.75 1.20 -8.06
N ILE A 315 -0.43 1.10 -8.12
CA ILE A 315 0.50 2.17 -8.52
C ILE A 315 1.25 1.73 -9.77
N ASP A 316 1.29 2.60 -10.77
CA ASP A 316 2.07 2.38 -11.97
C ASP A 316 3.56 2.58 -11.69
N ASN A 317 4.39 1.66 -12.15
CA ASN A 317 5.84 1.67 -11.99
C ASN A 317 6.53 1.39 -13.34
N HIS A 318 6.24 2.22 -14.34
CA HIS A 318 6.77 2.03 -15.69
C HIS A 318 8.29 2.21 -15.79
N ASP A 319 8.85 3.11 -15.02
CA ASP A 319 10.28 3.41 -14.94
C ASP A 319 11.07 2.47 -14.03
N GLY A 320 10.38 1.57 -13.31
CA GLY A 320 11.00 0.58 -12.43
C GLY A 320 11.72 1.17 -11.21
N SER A 321 11.43 2.43 -10.86
CA SER A 321 12.08 3.14 -9.76
C SER A 321 11.63 2.64 -8.37
N LEU A 322 10.41 2.09 -8.29
CA LEU A 322 9.84 1.56 -7.06
C LEU A 322 10.12 0.06 -6.93
N TRP A 323 10.37 -0.37 -5.68
CA TRP A 323 10.70 -1.75 -5.36
C TRP A 323 9.67 -2.39 -4.42
N PRO A 324 9.28 -3.65 -4.64
CA PRO A 324 8.50 -4.41 -3.68
C PRO A 324 9.24 -4.50 -2.33
N GLY A 325 8.51 -4.33 -1.22
CA GLY A 325 9.08 -4.28 0.12
C GLY A 325 9.51 -2.89 0.59
N GLN A 326 9.54 -1.88 -0.29
CA GLN A 326 9.90 -0.51 0.06
C GLN A 326 8.84 0.12 0.97
N PHE A 327 9.30 0.80 2.03
CA PHE A 327 8.44 1.63 2.87
C PHE A 327 8.21 2.99 2.20
N VAL A 328 6.98 3.45 2.25
CA VAL A 328 6.52 4.66 1.57
C VAL A 328 5.43 5.35 2.39
N THR A 329 5.18 6.62 2.10
CA THR A 329 3.99 7.31 2.60
C THR A 329 2.91 7.28 1.52
N ALA A 330 1.79 6.60 1.80
CA ALA A 330 0.61 6.61 0.94
C ALA A 330 -0.25 7.83 1.25
N ARG A 331 -0.67 8.57 0.23
CA ARG A 331 -1.61 9.69 0.30
C ARG A 331 -2.86 9.34 -0.49
N LEU A 332 -3.97 9.19 0.22
CA LEU A 332 -5.29 8.94 -0.37
C LEU A 332 -6.06 10.24 -0.47
N THR A 333 -6.62 10.52 -1.64
CA THR A 333 -7.54 11.64 -1.85
C THR A 333 -8.97 11.18 -1.55
N LEU A 334 -9.61 11.79 -0.54
CA LEU A 334 -10.95 11.43 -0.06
C LEU A 334 -12.06 12.30 -0.65
N GLY A 335 -11.70 13.35 -1.39
CA GLY A 335 -12.64 14.28 -1.97
C GLY A 335 -12.01 15.65 -2.22
N GLN A 336 -12.83 16.61 -2.60
CA GLN A 336 -12.39 17.96 -2.91
C GLN A 336 -13.28 18.99 -2.24
N ILE A 337 -12.70 20.10 -1.77
CA ILE A 337 -13.43 21.26 -1.30
C ILE A 337 -13.49 22.27 -2.45
N PRO A 338 -14.63 22.39 -3.14
CA PRO A 338 -14.75 23.34 -4.23
C PRO A 338 -14.74 24.77 -3.68
N ASN A 339 -14.11 25.69 -4.40
CA ASN A 339 -14.05 27.11 -4.03
C ASN A 339 -13.57 27.37 -2.59
N ALA A 340 -12.62 26.55 -2.10
CA ALA A 340 -12.04 26.73 -0.79
C ALA A 340 -11.29 28.06 -0.70
N GLN A 341 -11.48 28.79 0.39
CA GLN A 341 -10.74 29.99 0.73
C GLN A 341 -9.45 29.59 1.46
N VAL A 342 -8.32 29.71 0.77
CA VAL A 342 -7.03 29.25 1.25
C VAL A 342 -6.22 30.40 1.80
N LEU A 343 -5.69 30.22 3.02
CA LEU A 343 -4.83 31.12 3.74
C LEU A 343 -3.54 30.43 4.15
N PRO A 344 -2.42 31.15 4.36
CA PRO A 344 -1.26 30.60 5.04
C PRO A 344 -1.64 30.07 6.42
N ALA A 345 -1.11 28.91 6.82
CA ALA A 345 -1.46 28.28 8.10
C ALA A 345 -1.22 29.23 9.30
N ALA A 346 -0.17 30.04 9.24
CA ALA A 346 0.17 31.02 10.28
C ALA A 346 -0.80 32.19 10.40
N ALA A 347 -1.72 32.37 9.43
CA ALA A 347 -2.78 33.40 9.53
C ALA A 347 -3.96 32.92 10.37
N VAL A 348 -4.12 31.62 10.58
CA VAL A 348 -5.16 31.01 11.41
C VAL A 348 -4.60 30.74 12.80
N GLN A 349 -5.21 31.35 13.81
CA GLN A 349 -4.80 31.25 15.21
C GLN A 349 -5.73 30.29 15.97
N ILE A 350 -5.22 29.73 17.06
CA ILE A 350 -5.99 28.87 17.97
C ILE A 350 -6.26 29.66 19.24
N GLY A 351 -7.53 29.76 19.64
CA GLY A 351 -7.95 30.41 20.87
C GLY A 351 -8.93 29.57 21.66
N ASP A 352 -9.39 30.06 22.81
CA ASP A 352 -10.27 29.35 23.74
C ASP A 352 -11.62 28.94 23.11
N GLN A 353 -12.09 29.68 22.12
CA GLN A 353 -13.36 29.42 21.41
C GLN A 353 -13.18 28.72 20.06
N GLY A 354 -11.97 28.18 19.76
CA GLY A 354 -11.66 27.53 18.51
C GLY A 354 -10.65 28.31 17.66
N MET A 355 -10.60 27.96 16.36
CA MET A 355 -9.70 28.63 15.42
C MET A 355 -10.33 29.93 14.93
N PHE A 356 -9.50 30.97 14.75
CA PHE A 356 -9.94 32.27 14.29
C PHE A 356 -8.90 32.96 13.41
N VAL A 357 -9.32 33.96 12.67
CA VAL A 357 -8.49 34.88 11.89
C VAL A 357 -8.74 36.32 12.30
N TYR A 358 -7.74 37.18 12.16
CA TYR A 358 -7.93 38.60 12.31
C TYR A 358 -8.22 39.27 10.96
N LEU A 359 -9.33 39.97 10.89
CA LEU A 359 -9.74 40.74 9.73
C LEU A 359 -9.44 42.23 9.95
N TYR A 360 -9.03 42.87 8.89
CA TYR A 360 -8.99 44.33 8.84
C TYR A 360 -10.33 44.86 8.32
N LYS A 361 -11.07 45.64 9.14
CA LYS A 361 -12.33 46.27 8.79
C LYS A 361 -12.38 47.67 9.35
N ASP A 362 -12.59 48.67 8.51
CA ASP A 362 -12.76 50.09 8.86
C ASP A 362 -11.67 50.65 9.80
N GLY A 363 -10.40 50.28 9.59
CA GLY A 363 -9.28 50.72 10.41
C GLY A 363 -9.11 50.01 11.75
N LYS A 364 -9.90 48.95 12.02
CA LYS A 364 -9.88 48.14 13.25
C LYS A 364 -9.64 46.66 12.97
N VAL A 365 -9.21 45.98 14.00
CA VAL A 365 -9.03 44.51 14.00
C VAL A 365 -10.35 43.87 14.44
N GLU A 366 -10.93 43.03 13.62
CA GLU A 366 -12.07 42.17 13.94
C GLU A 366 -11.62 40.73 14.04
N MET A 367 -12.04 39.98 15.06
CA MET A 367 -11.76 38.57 15.22
C MET A 367 -12.94 37.77 14.63
N GLN A 368 -12.64 36.92 13.64
CA GLN A 368 -13.62 36.02 13.03
C GLN A 368 -13.27 34.57 13.32
N THR A 369 -14.18 33.86 14.00
CA THR A 369 -14.03 32.38 14.19
C THR A 369 -14.20 31.67 12.87
N VAL A 370 -13.32 30.72 12.61
CA VAL A 370 -13.31 29.91 11.39
C VAL A 370 -13.13 28.42 11.72
N SER A 371 -13.69 27.57 10.87
CA SER A 371 -13.53 26.12 10.98
C SER A 371 -12.86 25.58 9.72
N PRO A 372 -11.54 25.47 9.68
CA PRO A 372 -10.84 24.94 8.51
C PRO A 372 -11.29 23.50 8.22
N ALA A 373 -11.65 23.22 6.99
CA ALA A 373 -11.94 21.87 6.54
C ALA A 373 -10.66 21.05 6.31
N ARG A 374 -9.54 21.75 6.04
CA ARG A 374 -8.19 21.17 5.97
C ARG A 374 -7.20 22.15 6.55
N ASN A 375 -6.35 21.65 7.43
CA ASN A 375 -5.23 22.42 8.01
C ASN A 375 -3.93 21.65 7.82
N THR A 376 -2.95 22.29 7.22
CA THR A 376 -1.60 21.74 7.00
C THR A 376 -0.56 22.68 7.59
N THR A 377 0.70 22.28 7.64
CA THR A 377 1.80 23.13 8.10
C THR A 377 2.02 24.41 7.24
N LYS A 378 1.62 24.35 5.97
CA LYS A 378 1.82 25.45 5.00
C LYS A 378 0.56 26.32 4.83
N GLU A 379 -0.61 25.70 4.78
CA GLU A 379 -1.87 26.38 4.44
C GLU A 379 -3.08 25.81 5.16
N SER A 380 -4.08 26.65 5.38
CA SER A 380 -5.38 26.30 5.91
C SER A 380 -6.44 26.57 4.86
N ALA A 381 -7.28 25.59 4.55
CA ALA A 381 -8.38 25.70 3.61
C ALA A 381 -9.71 25.77 4.37
N LEU A 382 -10.39 26.88 4.20
CA LEU A 382 -11.73 27.13 4.74
C LEU A 382 -12.78 26.75 3.71
N PRO A 383 -13.96 26.25 4.12
CA PRO A 383 -15.08 26.05 3.21
C PRO A 383 -15.49 27.35 2.50
N ALA A 384 -16.07 27.23 1.32
CA ALA A 384 -16.59 28.37 0.59
C ALA A 384 -17.56 29.20 1.46
N GLY A 385 -17.40 30.52 1.46
CA GLY A 385 -18.28 31.44 2.23
C GLY A 385 -17.94 31.56 3.73
N SER A 386 -16.84 30.95 4.22
CA SER A 386 -16.38 31.12 5.61
C SER A 386 -15.93 32.55 5.91
N LEU A 387 -15.40 33.24 4.89
CA LEU A 387 -15.02 34.65 4.96
C LEU A 387 -15.69 35.41 3.82
N PRO A 388 -16.00 36.74 4.00
CA PRO A 388 -16.44 37.58 2.89
C PRO A 388 -15.48 37.53 1.70
N ALA A 389 -15.99 37.75 0.49
CA ALA A 389 -15.20 37.62 -0.74
C ALA A 389 -14.04 38.64 -0.81
N ASP A 390 -14.22 39.79 -0.18
CA ASP A 390 -13.26 40.90 -0.08
C ASP A 390 -12.53 40.94 1.27
N ALA A 391 -12.60 39.88 2.08
CA ALA A 391 -12.00 39.80 3.41
C ALA A 391 -10.49 40.09 3.34
N LYS A 392 -10.06 41.05 4.12
CA LYS A 392 -8.62 41.39 4.29
C LYS A 392 -8.13 40.78 5.59
N VAL A 393 -7.45 39.62 5.47
CA VAL A 393 -6.89 38.91 6.61
C VAL A 393 -5.54 39.52 6.96
N ILE A 394 -5.32 39.82 8.23
CA ILE A 394 -4.07 40.42 8.71
C ILE A 394 -3.00 39.32 8.75
N TYR A 395 -1.93 39.49 7.99
CA TYR A 395 -0.79 38.59 7.94
C TYR A 395 0.46 39.28 7.34
N PRO A 396 1.64 39.15 7.97
CA PRO A 396 1.94 38.47 9.24
C PRO A 396 1.32 39.17 10.44
N LEU A 397 1.09 38.38 11.51
CA LEU A 397 0.47 38.90 12.74
C LEU A 397 1.50 39.66 13.56
N PRO A 398 1.23 40.94 13.95
CA PRO A 398 2.06 41.66 14.88
C PRO A 398 2.08 41.05 16.29
N ALA A 399 3.18 41.18 17.02
CA ALA A 399 3.35 40.60 18.36
C ALA A 399 2.29 41.11 19.40
N ARG A 400 1.68 42.27 19.14
CA ARG A 400 0.64 42.86 19.99
C ARG A 400 -0.55 43.24 19.11
N ILE A 401 -1.51 42.34 18.98
CA ILE A 401 -2.78 42.56 18.27
C ILE A 401 -3.92 42.07 19.14
N ALA A 402 -4.97 42.86 19.22
CA ALA A 402 -6.17 42.51 19.97
C ALA A 402 -7.43 42.95 19.20
N PRO A 403 -8.57 42.26 19.39
CA PRO A 403 -9.85 42.67 18.80
C PRO A 403 -10.20 44.10 19.17
N GLY A 404 -10.70 44.89 18.21
CA GLY A 404 -11.05 46.31 18.39
C GLY A 404 -9.89 47.28 18.32
N MET A 405 -8.65 46.84 18.23
CA MET A 405 -7.47 47.70 18.17
C MET A 405 -7.44 48.49 16.86
N PRO A 406 -7.21 49.82 16.89
CA PRO A 406 -7.03 50.61 15.66
C PRO A 406 -5.71 50.28 15.00
N VAL A 407 -5.71 49.99 13.70
CA VAL A 407 -4.55 49.63 12.90
C VAL A 407 -4.55 50.39 11.58
N ALA A 408 -3.35 50.63 11.05
CA ALA A 408 -3.17 51.26 9.75
C ALA A 408 -2.61 50.25 8.74
N LEU A 409 -3.16 50.28 7.53
CA LEU A 409 -2.61 49.44 6.44
C LEU A 409 -1.20 49.90 6.08
N GLU A 410 -0.28 49.00 6.06
CA GLU A 410 1.00 49.22 5.42
C GLU A 410 0.76 49.26 3.90
N LYS A 411 1.12 50.39 3.26
CA LYS A 411 1.08 50.45 1.79
C LYS A 411 2.00 49.42 1.24
N THR A 412 1.50 48.33 0.69
CA THR A 412 2.26 47.30 -0.01
C THR A 412 2.96 47.95 -1.19
N SER A 413 4.23 48.30 -1.05
CA SER A 413 5.06 48.55 -2.21
C SER A 413 5.21 47.25 -2.95
N ASN A 414 4.73 47.22 -4.17
CA ASN A 414 4.63 46.10 -5.09
C ASN A 414 6.02 45.47 -5.31
N GLN A 415 6.41 44.46 -4.49
CA GLN A 415 7.58 43.61 -4.75
C GLN A 415 7.23 42.55 -5.80
N LYS A 416 6.83 42.99 -6.97
CA LYS A 416 6.91 42.22 -8.21
C LYS A 416 8.17 42.71 -8.95
N GLY A 417 9.33 42.20 -8.64
CA GLY A 417 10.50 42.56 -9.43
C GLY A 417 11.88 42.15 -8.91
N GLN A 418 12.01 41.48 -7.75
CA GLN A 418 13.36 41.18 -7.24
C GLN A 418 13.78 39.70 -7.24
N SER A 419 12.88 38.76 -7.57
CA SER A 419 13.27 37.33 -7.66
C SER A 419 13.73 36.91 -9.06
N SER A 420 13.54 37.73 -10.11
CA SER A 420 13.99 37.38 -11.48
C SER A 420 15.34 37.95 -11.83
N GLU A 421 15.84 38.95 -11.11
CA GLU A 421 17.18 39.54 -11.35
C GLU A 421 18.30 38.84 -10.56
N GLN A 422 18.02 38.32 -9.37
CA GLN A 422 18.99 37.52 -8.61
C GLN A 422 19.27 36.15 -9.22
N LEU A 423 18.26 35.50 -9.80
CA LEU A 423 18.44 34.22 -10.54
C LEU A 423 19.18 34.38 -11.87
N LYS A 424 19.17 35.59 -12.50
CA LYS A 424 19.97 35.87 -13.67
C LYS A 424 21.40 36.23 -13.36
N ALA A 425 21.69 36.81 -12.20
CA ALA A 425 23.03 37.14 -11.78
C ALA A 425 23.85 35.93 -11.33
N GLU A 426 23.18 34.91 -10.70
CA GLU A 426 23.85 33.67 -10.28
C GLU A 426 24.11 32.72 -11.46
N SER A 427 23.27 32.71 -12.50
CA SER A 427 23.50 31.88 -13.71
C SER A 427 24.61 32.46 -14.60
N ALA A 428 24.88 33.76 -14.54
CA ALA A 428 25.98 34.40 -15.28
C ALA A 428 27.35 34.25 -14.61
N ALA A 429 27.38 34.02 -13.30
CA ALA A 429 28.66 33.83 -12.56
C ALA A 429 29.19 32.37 -12.67
N HIS A 430 28.35 31.41 -13.05
CA HIS A 430 28.75 29.98 -13.19
C HIS A 430 29.19 29.58 -14.61
N SER A 431 29.03 30.46 -15.61
CA SER A 431 29.42 30.17 -16.98
C SER A 431 30.79 30.77 -17.38
N GLY A 432 31.49 31.40 -16.43
CA GLY A 432 32.77 32.11 -16.69
C GLY A 432 34.06 31.39 -16.25
N SER A 433 33.96 30.17 -15.65
CA SER A 433 35.14 29.49 -15.07
C SER A 433 35.44 28.10 -15.67
N SER A 434 35.34 27.95 -16.99
CA SER A 434 35.88 26.75 -17.65
C SER A 434 36.47 27.05 -19.02
N ARG A 435 37.54 27.92 -19.00
CA ARG A 435 38.51 28.02 -20.08
C ARG A 435 39.81 28.47 -19.44
N ASN A 436 40.61 27.52 -18.98
CA ASN A 436 42.09 27.48 -18.94
C ASN A 436 42.47 26.35 -17.96
N GLU A 437 42.69 25.20 -18.50
CA GLU A 437 43.87 24.32 -18.33
C GLU A 437 43.60 23.02 -19.08
#